data_cf54e6a17c738ab72c0987bd70f7044a
#
_entry.id   cf54e6a17c738ab72c0987bd70f7044a
#
_cell.length_a   1.000
_cell.length_b   1.000
_cell.length_c   1.000
_cell.angle_alpha   90.00
_cell.angle_beta   90.00
_cell.angle_gamma   90.00
#
_symmetry.space_group_name_H-M   'P 1'
#
loop_
_entity.id
_entity.type
_entity.pdbx_description
1 polymer ?
#
loop_
_entity_poly.entity_id
_entity_poly.type
_entity_poly.pdbx_seq_one_letter_code
_entity_poly.pdbx_strand_id
1 'polypeptide(L)'
;MISVIIPTYKSPEALDLCLKSAIEGQDNSTNQIIIVVDGHYNLNKEVLDKYGNSVDKLILEENVGLCRGTNLGVYNAKFEKILIINDDNVFPKHWDNNLLLEWGPGDVITPNQIEPYQSMFPQFHIKDLGRTIEDFKLEEFQKYSLTLPKS
;
A
#
# COMPACT_ATOMS: atom_id res chain seq x y z
N MET A 1 -0.83 -4.23 -15.35
CA MET A 1 -1.34 -4.84 -14.09
C MET A 1 -0.20 -5.01 -13.12
N ILE A 2 -0.46 -4.83 -11.84
CA ILE A 2 0.53 -4.81 -10.75
C ILE A 2 0.09 -5.82 -9.68
N SER A 3 1.03 -6.56 -9.09
CA SER A 3 0.83 -7.27 -7.83
C SER A 3 1.33 -6.40 -6.69
N VAL A 4 0.42 -5.99 -5.80
CA VAL A 4 0.71 -5.19 -4.61
C VAL A 4 0.89 -6.13 -3.43
N ILE A 5 2.02 -6.04 -2.73
CA ILE A 5 2.37 -6.86 -1.57
C ILE A 5 2.32 -5.97 -0.34
N ILE A 6 1.43 -6.29 0.59
CA ILE A 6 1.22 -5.54 1.83
C ILE A 6 1.44 -6.47 3.01
N PRO A 7 2.65 -6.52 3.60
CA PRO A 7 2.86 -7.19 4.87
C PRO A 7 2.17 -6.42 6.00
N THR A 8 1.52 -7.14 6.92
CA THR A 8 0.83 -6.55 8.07
C THR A 8 1.12 -7.32 9.35
N TYR A 9 1.26 -6.59 10.46
CA TYR A 9 1.47 -7.14 11.79
C TYR A 9 0.81 -6.26 12.85
N LYS A 10 -0.29 -6.70 13.45
CA LYS A 10 -0.99 -6.02 14.56
C LYS A 10 -1.46 -4.57 14.28
N SER A 11 -1.76 -4.22 13.04
CA SER A 11 -2.12 -2.84 12.64
C SER A 11 -3.46 -2.79 11.87
N PRO A 12 -4.58 -3.28 12.44
CA PRO A 12 -5.83 -3.41 11.69
C PRO A 12 -6.39 -2.08 11.19
N GLU A 13 -6.27 -1.00 11.97
CA GLU A 13 -6.78 0.32 11.58
C GLU A 13 -5.97 0.92 10.42
N ALA A 14 -4.65 0.80 10.45
CA ALA A 14 -3.78 1.25 9.37
C ALA A 14 -4.01 0.43 8.11
N LEU A 15 -4.09 -0.89 8.25
CA LEU A 15 -4.41 -1.81 7.15
C LEU A 15 -5.75 -1.46 6.50
N ASP A 16 -6.80 -1.12 7.29
CA ASP A 16 -8.10 -0.75 6.75
C ASP A 16 -8.01 0.51 5.87
N LEU A 17 -7.32 1.54 6.33
CA LEU A 17 -7.12 2.78 5.56
C LEU A 17 -6.27 2.53 4.31
N CYS A 18 -5.20 1.75 4.42
CA CYS A 18 -4.35 1.34 3.31
C CYS A 18 -5.16 0.61 2.24
N LEU A 19 -5.91 -0.43 2.60
CA LEU A 19 -6.71 -1.22 1.67
C LEU A 19 -7.83 -0.39 1.03
N LYS A 20 -8.52 0.42 1.82
CA LYS A 20 -9.54 1.32 1.30
C LYS A 20 -8.97 2.22 0.22
N SER A 21 -7.86 2.90 0.50
CA SER A 21 -7.26 3.82 -0.46
C SER A 21 -6.69 3.10 -1.69
N ALA A 22 -6.09 1.91 -1.52
CA ALA A 22 -5.59 1.11 -2.62
C ALA A 22 -6.70 0.68 -3.59
N ILE A 23 -7.80 0.17 -3.06
CA ILE A 23 -8.92 -0.35 -3.85
C ILE A 23 -9.73 0.79 -4.49
N GLU A 24 -10.03 1.85 -3.74
CA GLU A 24 -10.79 3.00 -4.26
C GLU A 24 -9.96 3.90 -5.19
N GLY A 25 -8.63 3.88 -5.04
CA GLY A 25 -7.72 4.73 -5.81
C GLY A 25 -7.21 4.11 -7.11
N GLN A 26 -7.35 2.79 -7.32
CA GLN A 26 -6.90 2.14 -8.54
C GLN A 26 -7.86 2.38 -9.72
N ASP A 27 -7.30 2.48 -10.92
CA ASP A 27 -8.09 2.54 -12.17
C ASP A 27 -8.38 1.12 -12.71
N ASN A 28 -7.49 0.18 -12.43
CA ASN A 28 -7.59 -1.20 -12.93
C ASN A 28 -7.92 -2.17 -11.79
N SER A 29 -9.18 -2.57 -11.71
CA SER A 29 -9.67 -3.52 -10.69
C SER A 29 -9.12 -4.95 -10.84
N THR A 30 -8.32 -5.23 -11.88
CA THR A 30 -7.65 -6.53 -12.06
C THR A 30 -6.23 -6.57 -11.46
N ASN A 31 -5.76 -5.48 -10.84
CA ASN A 31 -4.55 -5.53 -10.04
C ASN A 31 -4.73 -6.55 -8.92
N GLN A 32 -3.65 -7.25 -8.58
CA GLN A 32 -3.63 -8.18 -7.46
C GLN A 32 -3.19 -7.44 -6.19
N ILE A 33 -3.93 -7.60 -5.10
CA ILE A 33 -3.51 -7.11 -3.78
C ILE A 33 -3.34 -8.31 -2.86
N ILE A 34 -2.12 -8.55 -2.39
CA ILE A 34 -1.77 -9.66 -1.51
C ILE A 34 -1.46 -9.11 -0.12
N ILE A 35 -2.26 -9.51 0.85
CA ILE A 35 -2.00 -9.20 2.26
C ILE A 35 -1.25 -10.37 2.87
N VAL A 36 -0.06 -10.10 3.40
CA VAL A 36 0.71 -11.09 4.16
C VAL A 36 0.53 -10.82 5.64
N VAL A 37 -0.31 -11.62 6.29
CA VAL A 37 -0.59 -11.51 7.73
C VAL A 37 0.51 -12.26 8.49
N ASP A 38 1.46 -11.51 9.03
CA ASP A 38 2.66 -12.06 9.70
C ASP A 38 2.39 -12.42 11.17
N GLY A 39 1.56 -13.45 11.37
CA GLY A 39 1.02 -13.85 12.67
C GLY A 39 -0.15 -12.96 13.12
N HIS A 40 -0.72 -13.29 14.28
CA HIS A 40 -1.83 -12.55 14.90
C HIS A 40 -3.04 -12.30 13.98
N TYR A 41 -3.42 -13.28 13.16
CA TYR A 41 -4.56 -13.20 12.24
C TYR A 41 -5.83 -12.63 12.88
N ASN A 42 -6.13 -13.04 14.11
CA ASN A 42 -7.37 -12.62 14.80
C ASN A 42 -7.51 -11.10 14.96
N LEU A 43 -6.39 -10.36 15.05
CA LEU A 43 -6.43 -8.90 15.15
C LEU A 43 -6.82 -8.24 13.82
N ASN A 44 -6.47 -8.86 12.70
CA ASN A 44 -6.74 -8.33 11.36
C ASN A 44 -8.00 -8.94 10.72
N LYS A 45 -8.63 -9.92 11.38
CA LYS A 45 -9.71 -10.73 10.80
C LYS A 45 -10.88 -9.89 10.31
N GLU A 46 -11.35 -8.93 11.11
CA GLU A 46 -12.51 -8.09 10.77
C GLU A 46 -12.22 -7.26 9.50
N VAL A 47 -11.04 -6.66 9.42
CA VAL A 47 -10.60 -5.90 8.25
C VAL A 47 -10.52 -6.81 7.02
N LEU A 48 -9.90 -7.98 7.16
CA LEU A 48 -9.76 -8.92 6.05
C LEU A 48 -11.11 -9.46 5.55
N ASP A 49 -12.05 -9.68 6.46
CA ASP A 49 -13.40 -10.13 6.11
C ASP A 49 -14.19 -9.03 5.37
N LYS A 50 -14.01 -7.77 5.76
CA LYS A 50 -14.60 -6.59 5.10
C LYS A 50 -14.24 -6.52 3.61
N TYR A 51 -12.98 -6.81 3.25
CA TYR A 51 -12.53 -6.75 1.86
C TYR A 51 -12.72 -8.06 1.09
N GLY A 52 -12.99 -9.16 1.77
CA GLY A 52 -13.41 -10.42 1.17
C GLY A 52 -12.50 -10.91 0.04
N ASN A 53 -13.07 -11.04 -1.15
CA ASN A 53 -12.37 -11.53 -2.35
C ASN A 53 -11.66 -10.42 -3.14
N SER A 54 -11.72 -9.16 -2.68
CA SER A 54 -10.98 -8.06 -3.32
C SER A 54 -9.47 -8.13 -3.04
N VAL A 55 -9.05 -8.99 -2.11
CA VAL A 55 -7.64 -9.17 -1.73
C VAL A 55 -7.31 -10.66 -1.59
N ASP A 56 -6.10 -11.03 -2.01
CA ASP A 56 -5.52 -12.35 -1.71
C ASP A 56 -4.90 -12.32 -0.30
N LYS A 57 -5.04 -13.39 0.48
CA LYS A 57 -4.60 -13.45 1.88
C LYS A 57 -3.58 -14.58 2.06
N LEU A 58 -2.39 -14.26 2.52
CA LEU A 58 -1.39 -15.22 3.01
C LEU A 58 -1.33 -15.09 4.53
N ILE A 59 -1.86 -16.08 5.23
CA ILE A 59 -1.93 -16.07 6.69
C ILE A 59 -0.82 -16.98 7.22
N LEU A 60 0.11 -16.39 7.97
CA LEU A 60 1.20 -17.10 8.63
C LEU A 60 0.79 -17.38 10.08
N GLU A 61 1.08 -18.59 10.55
CA GLU A 61 0.72 -19.01 11.92
C GLU A 61 1.49 -18.23 12.98
N GLU A 62 2.75 -17.90 12.67
CA GLU A 62 3.65 -17.15 13.54
C GLU A 62 4.33 -15.99 12.80
N ASN A 63 4.87 -15.04 13.56
CA ASN A 63 5.64 -13.94 13.00
C ASN A 63 6.98 -14.45 12.46
N VAL A 64 7.19 -14.26 11.17
CA VAL A 64 8.44 -14.64 10.47
C VAL A 64 9.31 -13.43 10.12
N GLY A 65 8.81 -12.23 10.40
CA GLY A 65 9.47 -10.95 10.12
C GLY A 65 9.22 -10.40 8.72
N LEU A 66 9.35 -9.08 8.61
CA LEU A 66 9.02 -8.30 7.41
C LEU A 66 9.63 -8.88 6.14
N CYS A 67 10.94 -9.14 6.12
CA CYS A 67 11.64 -9.59 4.91
C CYS A 67 11.11 -10.93 4.40
N ARG A 68 10.91 -11.90 5.32
CA ARG A 68 10.43 -13.22 4.93
C ARG A 68 8.96 -13.18 4.49
N GLY A 69 8.12 -12.44 5.23
CA GLY A 69 6.72 -12.22 4.87
C GLY A 69 6.60 -11.57 3.48
N THR A 70 7.35 -10.50 3.22
CA THR A 70 7.38 -9.82 1.92
C THR A 70 7.79 -10.78 0.79
N ASN A 71 8.86 -11.57 0.97
CA ASN A 71 9.31 -12.53 -0.03
C ASN A 71 8.24 -13.60 -0.33
N LEU A 72 7.50 -14.05 0.68
CA LEU A 72 6.38 -14.97 0.47
C LEU A 72 5.25 -14.31 -0.36
N GLY A 73 4.96 -13.03 -0.10
CA GLY A 73 4.03 -12.25 -0.92
C GLY A 73 4.49 -12.18 -2.38
N VAL A 74 5.75 -11.82 -2.60
CA VAL A 74 6.36 -11.75 -3.95
C VAL A 74 6.29 -13.09 -4.67
N TYR A 75 6.56 -14.20 -3.98
CA TYR A 75 6.46 -15.55 -4.56
C TYR A 75 5.06 -15.91 -5.04
N ASN A 76 4.01 -15.31 -4.44
CA ASN A 76 2.61 -15.50 -4.82
C ASN A 76 2.09 -14.44 -5.80
N ALA A 77 2.94 -13.55 -6.28
CA ALA A 77 2.57 -12.53 -7.25
C ALA A 77 2.22 -13.15 -8.61
N LYS A 78 1.12 -12.68 -9.21
CA LYS A 78 0.67 -13.10 -10.56
C LYS A 78 1.27 -12.27 -11.68
N PHE A 79 1.69 -11.03 -11.38
CA PHE A 79 2.18 -10.08 -12.37
C PHE A 79 3.67 -9.79 -12.15
N GLU A 80 4.37 -9.49 -13.25
CA GLU A 80 5.80 -9.17 -13.24
C GLU A 80 6.12 -7.86 -12.53
N LYS A 81 5.19 -6.88 -12.60
CA LYS A 81 5.32 -5.62 -11.89
C LYS A 81 4.83 -5.81 -10.46
N ILE A 82 5.72 -5.62 -9.50
CA ILE A 82 5.48 -5.86 -8.07
C ILE A 82 5.66 -4.56 -7.31
N LEU A 83 4.61 -4.11 -6.63
CA LEU A 83 4.68 -3.00 -5.69
C LEU A 83 4.72 -3.56 -4.27
N ILE A 84 5.76 -3.23 -3.51
CA ILE A 84 5.88 -3.55 -2.09
C ILE A 84 5.62 -2.28 -1.30
N ILE A 85 4.68 -2.33 -0.37
CA ILE A 85 4.29 -1.18 0.44
C ILE A 85 3.85 -1.64 1.83
N ASN A 86 4.14 -0.84 2.86
CA ASN A 86 3.70 -1.13 4.22
C ASN A 86 2.20 -0.86 4.41
N ASP A 87 1.61 -1.48 5.42
CA ASP A 87 0.19 -1.37 5.77
C ASP A 87 -0.24 -0.03 6.38
N ASP A 88 0.71 0.87 6.66
CA ASP A 88 0.49 2.23 7.17
C ASP A 88 0.57 3.33 6.08
N ASN A 89 0.58 2.95 4.82
CA ASN A 89 0.60 3.88 3.70
C ASN A 89 -0.80 4.10 3.12
N VAL A 90 -1.00 5.28 2.52
CA VAL A 90 -2.24 5.68 1.85
C VAL A 90 -1.98 5.92 0.38
N PHE A 91 -2.77 5.29 -0.47
CA PHE A 91 -2.65 5.40 -1.92
C PHE A 91 -3.38 6.64 -2.46
N PRO A 92 -2.77 7.40 -3.38
CA PRO A 92 -3.49 8.45 -4.12
C PRO A 92 -4.44 7.85 -5.15
N LYS A 93 -5.34 8.66 -5.69
CA LYS A 93 -6.14 8.29 -6.87
C LYS A 93 -5.25 8.08 -8.08
N HIS A 94 -5.62 7.12 -8.93
CA HIS A 94 -4.92 6.78 -10.17
C HIS A 94 -3.48 6.26 -9.93
N TRP A 95 -3.19 5.72 -8.74
CA TRP A 95 -1.86 5.29 -8.37
C TRP A 95 -1.26 4.24 -9.32
N ASP A 96 -2.06 3.29 -9.77
CA ASP A 96 -1.62 2.20 -10.64
C ASP A 96 -1.30 2.70 -12.06
N ASN A 97 -2.14 3.54 -12.65
CA ASN A 97 -1.87 4.14 -13.95
C ASN A 97 -0.65 5.07 -13.89
N ASN A 98 -0.52 5.87 -12.84
CA ASN A 98 0.64 6.75 -12.67
C ASN A 98 1.95 5.95 -12.57
N LEU A 99 1.98 4.86 -11.80
CA LEU A 99 3.15 3.98 -11.74
C LEU A 99 3.44 3.32 -13.09
N LEU A 100 2.41 2.81 -13.78
CA LEU A 100 2.59 2.10 -15.04
C LEU A 100 3.11 2.99 -16.18
N LEU A 101 2.85 4.30 -16.14
CA LEU A 101 3.37 5.26 -17.12
C LEU A 101 4.90 5.40 -17.06
N GLU A 102 5.46 5.33 -15.85
CA GLU A 102 6.89 5.55 -15.59
C GLU A 102 7.70 4.23 -15.48
N TRP A 103 7.02 3.09 -15.40
CA TRP A 103 7.64 1.81 -15.08
C TRP A 103 8.00 0.99 -16.33
N GLY A 104 9.24 1.14 -16.80
CA GLY A 104 9.82 0.37 -17.91
C GLY A 104 10.24 -1.06 -17.52
N PRO A 105 10.60 -1.89 -18.52
CA PRO A 105 11.14 -3.22 -18.27
C PRO A 105 12.47 -3.17 -17.52
N GLY A 106 12.56 -3.89 -16.39
CA GLY A 106 13.77 -3.96 -15.57
C GLY A 106 13.99 -2.78 -14.63
N ASP A 107 13.08 -1.81 -14.62
CA ASP A 107 13.19 -0.66 -13.73
C ASP A 107 12.81 -1.01 -12.29
N VAL A 108 13.50 -0.36 -11.35
CA VAL A 108 13.11 -0.26 -9.94
C VAL A 108 12.76 1.20 -9.69
N ILE A 109 11.50 1.47 -9.38
CA ILE A 109 11.01 2.83 -9.15
C ILE A 109 10.57 2.98 -7.69
N THR A 110 10.76 4.17 -7.14
CA THR A 110 10.25 4.54 -5.82
C THR A 110 9.25 5.67 -6.00
N PRO A 111 7.98 5.48 -5.60
CA PRO A 111 7.00 6.55 -5.70
C PRO A 111 7.35 7.71 -4.76
N ASN A 112 6.92 8.92 -5.13
CA ASN A 112 7.00 10.07 -4.24
C ASN A 112 6.15 9.84 -3.00
N GLN A 113 6.64 10.29 -1.85
CA GLN A 113 5.93 10.19 -0.57
C GLN A 113 5.54 11.58 -0.07
N ILE A 114 4.40 11.66 0.60
CA ILE A 114 3.93 12.88 1.29
C ILE A 114 4.03 12.61 2.78
N GLU A 115 4.84 13.42 3.47
CA GLU A 115 5.13 13.25 4.87
C GLU A 115 4.75 14.52 5.67
N PRO A 116 4.31 14.40 6.92
CA PRO A 116 3.97 15.55 7.76
C PRO A 116 5.20 16.30 8.28
N TYR A 117 6.39 15.72 8.16
CA TYR A 117 7.64 16.26 8.70
C TYR A 117 8.71 16.40 7.64
N GLN A 118 9.70 17.25 7.92
CA GLN A 118 10.88 17.37 7.10
C GLN A 118 11.66 16.04 7.08
N SER A 119 11.88 15.51 5.89
CA SER A 119 12.70 14.33 5.64
C SER A 119 14.07 14.72 5.09
N MET A 120 15.08 13.88 5.34
CA MET A 120 16.40 14.02 4.74
C MET A 120 16.42 13.57 3.26
N PHE A 121 15.35 12.98 2.77
CA PHE A 121 15.27 12.45 1.42
C PHE A 121 14.53 13.42 0.49
N PRO A 122 15.11 13.81 -0.65
CA PRO A 122 14.55 14.84 -1.53
C PRO A 122 13.26 14.41 -2.25
N GLN A 123 12.96 13.13 -2.32
CA GLN A 123 11.73 12.58 -2.92
C GLN A 123 10.48 12.76 -2.05
N PHE A 124 10.62 13.26 -0.83
CA PHE A 124 9.47 13.51 0.03
C PHE A 124 8.89 14.90 -0.19
N HIS A 125 7.56 14.95 -0.30
CA HIS A 125 6.80 16.18 -0.26
C HIS A 125 6.29 16.42 1.17
N ILE A 126 6.55 17.60 1.70
CA ILE A 126 6.17 17.93 3.07
C ILE A 126 4.79 18.56 3.08
N LYS A 127 3.84 17.89 3.69
CA LYS A 127 2.49 18.39 3.90
C LYS A 127 1.90 17.74 5.15
N ASP A 128 1.56 18.52 6.15
CA ASP A 128 0.87 18.02 7.34
C ASP A 128 -0.60 17.75 7.02
N LEU A 129 -0.92 16.49 6.78
CA LEU A 129 -2.26 15.98 6.47
C LEU A 129 -2.85 15.14 7.60
N GLY A 130 -2.30 15.26 8.81
CA GLY A 130 -2.60 14.45 9.96
C GLY A 130 -1.42 13.56 10.34
N ARG A 131 -1.41 13.10 11.59
CA ARG A 131 -0.30 12.33 12.18
C ARG A 131 -0.75 11.01 12.78
N THR A 132 -2.04 10.82 12.88
CA THR A 132 -2.69 9.58 13.33
C THR A 132 -3.75 9.19 12.31
N ILE A 133 -4.26 7.97 12.41
CA ILE A 133 -5.32 7.49 11.51
C ILE A 133 -6.59 8.33 11.67
N GLU A 134 -6.90 8.73 12.92
CA GLU A 134 -8.12 9.47 13.27
C GLU A 134 -8.10 10.92 12.74
N ASP A 135 -6.94 11.55 12.67
CA ASP A 135 -6.81 12.94 12.21
C ASP A 135 -6.36 13.04 10.74
N PHE A 136 -6.16 11.92 10.06
CA PHE A 136 -5.69 11.90 8.67
C PHE A 136 -6.75 12.45 7.71
N LYS A 137 -6.37 13.48 6.96
CA LYS A 137 -7.24 14.21 6.03
C LYS A 137 -7.23 13.59 4.63
N LEU A 138 -7.87 12.42 4.48
CA LEU A 138 -7.85 11.65 3.25
C LEU A 138 -8.27 12.47 2.00
N GLU A 139 -9.33 13.27 2.09
CA GLU A 139 -9.79 14.09 0.95
C GLU A 139 -8.76 15.17 0.56
N GLU A 140 -8.11 15.78 1.54
CA GLU A 140 -7.07 16.79 1.30
C GLU A 140 -5.82 16.12 0.71
N PHE A 141 -5.45 14.94 1.21
CA PHE A 141 -4.38 14.12 0.63
C PHE A 141 -4.65 13.81 -0.85
N GLN A 142 -5.85 13.34 -1.18
CA GLN A 142 -6.22 13.03 -2.57
C GLN A 142 -6.15 14.25 -3.50
N LYS A 143 -6.58 15.40 -3.02
CA LYS A 143 -6.48 16.67 -3.78
C LYS A 143 -5.03 17.11 -3.96
N TYR A 144 -4.25 17.06 -2.90
CA TYR A 144 -2.86 17.48 -2.92
C TYR A 144 -1.99 16.57 -3.80
N SER A 145 -2.14 15.26 -3.70
CA SER A 145 -1.38 14.30 -4.50
C SER A 145 -1.53 14.52 -6.00
N LEU A 146 -2.70 14.97 -6.47
CA LEU A 146 -2.94 15.29 -7.88
C LEU A 146 -2.22 16.57 -8.35
N THR A 147 -1.74 17.41 -7.45
CA THR A 147 -0.99 18.64 -7.79
C THR A 147 0.51 18.40 -7.91
N LEU A 148 0.99 17.24 -7.44
CA LEU A 148 2.40 16.92 -7.47
C LEU A 148 2.86 16.62 -8.89
N PRO A 149 4.11 16.97 -9.25
CA PRO A 149 4.67 16.59 -10.54
C PRO A 149 4.69 15.07 -10.66
N LYS A 150 4.34 14.59 -11.83
CA LYS A 150 4.63 13.20 -12.21
C LYS A 150 6.14 13.10 -12.36
N SER A 151 6.76 12.24 -11.62
CA SER A 151 8.21 12.00 -11.64
C SER A 151 8.63 11.37 -12.94
#